data_8a5518882e7537fd6f0fc4cf5cdd2361
#
_entry.id   8a5518882e7537fd6f0fc4cf5cdd2361
#
_cell.length_a   1.000
_cell.length_b   1.000
_cell.length_c   1.000
_cell.angle_alpha   90.00
_cell.angle_beta   90.00
_cell.angle_gamma   90.00
#
_symmetry.space_group_name_H-M   'P 1'
#
loop_
_entity.id
_entity.type
_entity.pdbx_description
1 polymer ?
#
loop_
_entity_poly.entity_id
_entity_poly.type
_entity_poly.pdbx_seq_one_letter_code
_entity_poly.pdbx_strand_id
1 'polypeptide(L)'
;MTTFDYAPALESRSIVAIKPRYGLFIGGEFVDGRGQSFTTIDPATEEALAEVSEASEDDVDLAVQAARKAFRSWSRMSGAERGTYLFRIARIIAERSRELAVLESIDNGKPIKESRDVDVPTVAAHFFYYAGWADKLEHAGFGPNPQPLGVAGQVIPWNFPLLMLAWKIAPALACGNTVVLKPAETTPLTALLFAEICQQADLPPGVVNIVTGAEATGRALVAHPGVDKVAFTGSTEVGKAIARSVAGTAQRVTLELGGKAANIVFDDAPLDQAVEGIVNGIFFNQGHVCCAGSRLLVQESVSEEVLARLKRRMSTLRLGDPLDKNTDIGAINSAQQLAAIRELSAAGEAEGAGRWSPACALPERGFWFPPTIFTGVSQAHRIAREEIFGPVLSMLTFRTPSEAVEKANNTPFGLSAGIWSEKGSRTLWMASKLRAGVVWSNTFNRFDPASPFGGYKESGYGREGGRHGLEGYLQ
;
A
#
# COMPACT_ATOMS: atom_id res chain seq x y z
N MET A 1 19.13 -31.99 -7.63
CA MET A 1 19.15 -30.71 -8.38
C MET A 1 20.17 -29.85 -7.70
N THR A 2 21.20 -29.42 -8.41
CA THR A 2 22.16 -28.44 -7.89
C THR A 2 21.39 -27.14 -7.64
N THR A 3 21.26 -26.76 -6.39
CA THR A 3 20.80 -25.43 -6.00
C THR A 3 21.85 -24.45 -6.50
N PHE A 4 21.47 -23.58 -7.43
CA PHE A 4 22.32 -22.43 -7.79
C PHE A 4 22.39 -21.51 -6.57
N ASP A 5 23.58 -21.39 -6.03
CA ASP A 5 23.86 -20.39 -5.00
C ASP A 5 24.34 -19.12 -5.69
N TYR A 6 23.51 -18.08 -5.69
CA TYR A 6 23.89 -16.81 -6.30
C TYR A 6 24.71 -16.01 -5.31
N ALA A 7 25.81 -15.44 -5.78
CA ALA A 7 26.56 -14.50 -4.96
C ALA A 7 25.67 -13.30 -4.57
N PRO A 8 25.82 -12.76 -3.35
CA PRO A 8 25.13 -11.54 -2.94
C PRO A 8 25.38 -10.40 -3.92
N ALA A 9 24.34 -9.66 -4.26
CA ALA A 9 24.37 -8.53 -5.19
C ALA A 9 23.79 -7.29 -4.53
N LEU A 10 24.45 -6.81 -3.48
CA LEU A 10 23.98 -5.70 -2.65
C LEU A 10 23.90 -4.40 -3.43
N GLU A 11 22.82 -3.66 -3.23
CA GLU A 11 22.71 -2.26 -3.60
C GLU A 11 23.43 -1.39 -2.56
N SER A 12 24.01 -0.28 -2.98
CA SER A 12 24.79 0.57 -2.08
C SER A 12 23.89 1.46 -1.22
N ARG A 13 24.02 1.38 0.09
CA ARG A 13 23.37 2.30 1.05
C ARG A 13 23.88 3.75 0.88
N SER A 14 25.11 3.95 0.38
CA SER A 14 25.72 5.29 0.25
C SER A 14 25.08 6.19 -0.82
N ILE A 15 24.11 5.64 -1.60
CA ILE A 15 23.32 6.43 -2.55
C ILE A 15 22.37 7.37 -1.82
N VAL A 16 21.96 7.03 -0.61
CA VAL A 16 21.04 7.81 0.22
C VAL A 16 21.81 8.48 1.35
N ALA A 17 21.66 9.79 1.46
CA ALA A 17 22.15 10.57 2.60
C ALA A 17 21.05 10.72 3.64
N ILE A 18 20.92 9.75 4.56
CA ILE A 18 19.97 9.85 5.67
C ILE A 18 20.51 10.86 6.67
N LYS A 19 19.74 11.93 6.95
CA LYS A 19 20.08 12.94 7.94
C LYS A 19 19.88 12.35 9.35
N PRO A 20 20.68 12.71 10.35
CA PRO A 20 20.51 12.22 11.71
C PRO A 20 19.17 12.68 12.34
N ARG A 21 18.60 13.80 11.86
CA ARG A 21 17.34 14.36 12.33
C ARG A 21 16.52 14.95 11.19
N TYR A 22 15.20 14.77 11.26
CA TYR A 22 14.24 15.37 10.36
C TYR A 22 13.15 16.13 11.13
N GLY A 23 12.81 17.34 10.63
CA GLY A 23 11.69 18.13 11.06
C GLY A 23 10.40 17.83 10.27
N LEU A 24 9.38 18.65 10.49
CA LEU A 24 8.15 18.69 9.73
C LEU A 24 8.36 19.51 8.44
N PHE A 25 7.51 19.32 7.43
CA PHE A 25 7.50 20.16 6.25
C PHE A 25 6.21 20.96 6.19
N ILE A 26 6.30 22.26 6.47
CA ILE A 26 5.13 23.15 6.58
C ILE A 26 5.39 24.45 5.81
N GLY A 27 4.45 24.85 4.96
CA GLY A 27 4.55 26.12 4.23
C GLY A 27 5.70 26.19 3.24
N GLY A 28 6.22 25.04 2.77
CA GLY A 28 7.33 24.97 1.82
C GLY A 28 8.73 24.84 2.47
N GLU A 29 8.81 24.83 3.81
CA GLU A 29 10.06 24.80 4.56
C GLU A 29 10.07 23.63 5.56
N PHE A 30 11.30 23.11 5.85
CA PHE A 30 11.49 22.22 6.96
C PHE A 30 11.56 23.01 8.28
N VAL A 31 10.73 22.61 9.24
CA VAL A 31 10.62 23.25 10.55
C VAL A 31 10.76 22.22 11.67
N ASP A 32 11.30 22.62 12.82
CA ASP A 32 11.27 21.76 13.99
C ASP A 32 9.85 21.61 14.52
N GLY A 33 9.44 20.37 14.84
CA GLY A 33 8.16 20.10 15.50
C GLY A 33 8.19 20.53 16.96
N ARG A 34 7.04 20.87 17.50
CA ARG A 34 6.85 21.25 18.93
C ARG A 34 6.55 20.04 19.81
N GLY A 35 6.22 18.90 19.20
CA GLY A 35 6.01 17.63 19.91
C GLY A 35 7.34 16.97 20.30
N GLN A 36 7.23 15.70 20.68
CA GLN A 36 8.39 14.86 20.96
C GLN A 36 9.08 14.47 19.65
N SER A 37 10.12 13.65 19.72
CA SER A 37 10.70 12.97 18.59
C SER A 37 10.60 11.45 18.79
N PHE A 38 10.63 10.72 17.68
CA PHE A 38 10.71 9.28 17.66
C PHE A 38 11.84 8.83 16.71
N THR A 39 12.34 7.62 16.92
CA THR A 39 13.40 7.06 16.10
C THR A 39 12.79 6.11 15.08
N THR A 40 13.06 6.32 13.78
CA THR A 40 12.82 5.29 12.76
C THR A 40 14.00 4.33 12.69
N ILE A 41 13.73 3.06 12.42
CA ILE A 41 14.71 1.98 12.43
C ILE A 41 14.69 1.20 11.13
N ASP A 42 15.82 0.62 10.77
CA ASP A 42 15.92 -0.37 9.70
C ASP A 42 15.37 -1.72 10.20
N PRO A 43 14.25 -2.23 9.66
CA PRO A 43 13.66 -3.49 10.12
C PRO A 43 14.56 -4.73 9.93
N ALA A 44 15.51 -4.65 9.00
CA ALA A 44 16.42 -5.76 8.70
C ALA A 44 17.56 -5.88 9.70
N THR A 45 17.94 -4.78 10.36
CA THR A 45 19.10 -4.73 11.26
C THR A 45 18.77 -4.28 12.68
N GLU A 46 17.58 -3.69 12.88
CA GLU A 46 17.13 -3.01 14.11
C GLU A 46 18.00 -1.79 14.47
N GLU A 47 18.77 -1.28 13.51
CA GLU A 47 19.60 -0.08 13.71
C GLU A 47 18.76 1.19 13.53
N ALA A 48 19.04 2.20 14.36
CA ALA A 48 18.42 3.51 14.23
C ALA A 48 18.86 4.18 12.90
N LEU A 49 17.88 4.69 12.14
CA LEU A 49 18.11 5.41 10.90
C LEU A 49 18.17 6.91 11.14
N ALA A 50 17.17 7.45 11.83
CA ALA A 50 17.08 8.89 12.08
C ALA A 50 16.14 9.18 13.25
N GLU A 51 16.32 10.34 13.85
CA GLU A 51 15.37 10.96 14.76
C GLU A 51 14.39 11.82 13.96
N VAL A 52 13.09 11.66 14.17
CA VAL A 52 12.04 12.35 13.43
C VAL A 52 11.13 13.12 14.40
N SER A 53 10.86 14.39 14.13
CA SER A 53 9.97 15.21 14.95
C SER A 53 8.54 14.68 14.90
N GLU A 54 7.86 14.63 16.05
CA GLU A 54 6.43 14.37 16.11
C GLU A 54 5.66 15.71 16.13
N ALA A 55 4.67 15.86 15.25
CA ALA A 55 3.87 17.04 15.19
C ALA A 55 2.87 17.09 16.36
N SER A 56 2.85 18.20 17.09
CA SER A 56 1.81 18.53 18.05
C SER A 56 0.50 18.95 17.35
N GLU A 57 -0.58 19.11 18.12
CA GLU A 57 -1.84 19.68 17.59
C GLU A 57 -1.64 21.09 17.00
N ASP A 58 -0.80 21.93 17.64
CA ASP A 58 -0.46 23.26 17.13
C ASP A 58 0.31 23.19 15.78
N ASP A 59 1.18 22.19 15.60
CA ASP A 59 1.89 22.00 14.35
C ASP A 59 0.95 21.53 13.23
N VAL A 60 -0.01 20.68 13.56
CA VAL A 60 -1.08 20.28 12.63
C VAL A 60 -1.93 21.48 12.23
N ASP A 61 -2.30 22.35 13.18
CA ASP A 61 -3.04 23.59 12.88
C ASP A 61 -2.24 24.51 11.97
N LEU A 62 -0.95 24.72 12.23
CA LEU A 62 -0.06 25.50 11.35
C LEU A 62 0.01 24.91 9.94
N ALA A 63 0.10 23.61 9.79
CA ALA A 63 0.12 22.94 8.49
C ALA A 63 -1.22 23.14 7.74
N VAL A 64 -2.34 22.99 8.42
CA VAL A 64 -3.67 23.22 7.84
C VAL A 64 -3.87 24.69 7.45
N GLN A 65 -3.42 25.64 8.29
CA GLN A 65 -3.46 27.06 7.96
C GLN A 65 -2.60 27.38 6.74
N ALA A 66 -1.38 26.82 6.63
CA ALA A 66 -0.52 26.98 5.46
C ALA A 66 -1.20 26.42 4.20
N ALA A 67 -1.80 25.23 4.28
CA ALA A 67 -2.56 24.63 3.19
C ALA A 67 -3.76 25.50 2.79
N ARG A 68 -4.53 26.01 3.76
CA ARG A 68 -5.69 26.89 3.52
C ARG A 68 -5.28 28.21 2.87
N LYS A 69 -4.15 28.77 3.25
CA LYS A 69 -3.60 29.98 2.62
C LYS A 69 -3.21 29.70 1.17
N ALA A 70 -2.49 28.61 0.91
CA ALA A 70 -2.04 28.22 -0.43
C ALA A 70 -3.23 27.85 -1.33
N PHE A 71 -4.29 27.26 -0.80
CA PHE A 71 -5.49 26.89 -1.54
C PHE A 71 -6.10 28.07 -2.32
N ARG A 72 -6.05 29.30 -1.79
CA ARG A 72 -6.63 30.48 -2.41
C ARG A 72 -6.02 30.81 -3.79
N SER A 73 -4.73 30.55 -3.97
CA SER A 73 -4.02 30.73 -5.24
C SER A 73 -3.99 29.45 -6.07
N TRP A 74 -3.72 28.32 -5.45
CA TRP A 74 -3.60 27.02 -6.11
C TRP A 74 -4.90 26.59 -6.81
N SER A 75 -6.06 26.73 -6.16
CA SER A 75 -7.36 26.40 -6.73
C SER A 75 -7.77 27.25 -7.92
N ARG A 76 -7.24 28.49 -8.00
CA ARG A 76 -7.49 29.42 -9.12
C ARG A 76 -6.49 29.30 -10.25
N MET A 77 -5.38 28.59 -10.02
CA MET A 77 -4.38 28.32 -11.04
C MET A 77 -5.00 27.46 -12.15
N SER A 78 -4.65 27.74 -13.40
CA SER A 78 -5.17 26.94 -14.53
C SER A 78 -4.76 25.47 -14.39
N GLY A 79 -5.59 24.56 -14.92
CA GLY A 79 -5.26 23.14 -14.91
C GLY A 79 -3.94 22.82 -15.62
N ALA A 80 -3.63 23.55 -16.70
CA ALA A 80 -2.38 23.39 -17.44
C ALA A 80 -1.15 23.76 -16.59
N GLU A 81 -1.23 24.85 -15.81
CA GLU A 81 -0.15 25.23 -14.90
C GLU A 81 0.02 24.21 -13.77
N ARG A 82 -1.08 23.73 -13.13
CA ARG A 82 -1.01 22.66 -12.13
C ARG A 82 -0.40 21.39 -12.71
N GLY A 83 -0.80 21.01 -13.92
CA GLY A 83 -0.24 19.86 -14.65
C GLY A 83 1.27 19.98 -14.84
N THR A 84 1.79 21.20 -15.08
CA THR A 84 3.24 21.42 -15.21
C THR A 84 4.00 21.08 -13.91
N TYR A 85 3.47 21.45 -12.75
CA TYR A 85 4.08 21.07 -11.45
C TYR A 85 4.06 19.56 -11.22
N LEU A 86 2.94 18.88 -11.48
CA LEU A 86 2.86 17.42 -11.35
C LEU A 86 3.84 16.74 -12.31
N PHE A 87 3.96 17.25 -13.53
CA PHE A 87 4.91 16.71 -14.52
C PHE A 87 6.38 16.88 -14.06
N ARG A 88 6.73 18.05 -13.47
CA ARG A 88 8.05 18.26 -12.88
C ARG A 88 8.33 17.29 -11.74
N ILE A 89 7.38 17.13 -10.81
CA ILE A 89 7.48 16.16 -9.71
C ILE A 89 7.72 14.76 -10.24
N ALA A 90 6.93 14.30 -11.24
CA ALA A 90 7.09 12.98 -11.85
C ALA A 90 8.49 12.78 -12.44
N ARG A 91 9.03 13.78 -13.13
CA ARG A 91 10.38 13.75 -13.69
C ARG A 91 11.46 13.66 -12.62
N ILE A 92 11.37 14.47 -11.56
CA ILE A 92 12.33 14.45 -10.47
C ILE A 92 12.29 13.09 -9.74
N ILE A 93 11.11 12.51 -9.53
CA ILE A 93 10.96 11.15 -8.99
C ILE A 93 11.68 10.14 -9.89
N ALA A 94 11.50 10.21 -11.21
CA ALA A 94 12.17 9.31 -12.16
C ALA A 94 13.70 9.51 -12.16
N GLU A 95 14.19 10.75 -12.06
CA GLU A 95 15.62 11.09 -11.99
C GLU A 95 16.25 10.61 -10.66
N ARG A 96 15.51 10.69 -9.55
CA ARG A 96 15.95 10.25 -8.20
C ARG A 96 15.50 8.81 -7.88
N SER A 97 15.07 8.02 -8.88
CA SER A 97 14.44 6.72 -8.67
C SER A 97 15.28 5.74 -7.85
N ARG A 98 16.58 5.70 -8.07
CA ARG A 98 17.48 4.80 -7.34
C ARG A 98 17.61 5.20 -5.87
N GLU A 99 17.73 6.48 -5.58
CA GLU A 99 17.78 7.01 -4.22
C GLU A 99 16.49 6.71 -3.45
N LEU A 100 15.33 6.99 -4.07
CA LEU A 100 14.01 6.71 -3.51
C LEU A 100 13.82 5.21 -3.25
N ALA A 101 14.21 4.34 -4.19
CA ALA A 101 14.08 2.90 -4.02
C ALA A 101 14.93 2.35 -2.87
N VAL A 102 16.18 2.82 -2.73
CA VAL A 102 17.06 2.42 -1.65
C VAL A 102 16.53 2.89 -0.30
N LEU A 103 16.07 4.15 -0.22
CA LEU A 103 15.48 4.69 1.01
C LEU A 103 14.21 3.94 1.41
N GLU A 104 13.31 3.67 0.43
CA GLU A 104 12.09 2.89 0.66
C GLU A 104 12.41 1.50 1.23
N SER A 105 13.42 0.81 0.68
CA SER A 105 13.82 -0.52 1.15
C SER A 105 14.44 -0.50 2.54
N ILE A 106 15.25 0.47 2.87
CA ILE A 106 15.88 0.61 4.19
C ILE A 106 14.84 0.94 5.27
N ASP A 107 13.94 1.89 4.98
CA ASP A 107 12.95 2.39 5.94
C ASP A 107 11.79 1.39 6.14
N ASN A 108 11.49 0.56 5.13
CA ASN A 108 10.36 -0.37 5.15
C ASN A 108 10.74 -1.83 5.43
N GLY A 109 11.90 -2.28 4.96
CA GLY A 109 12.34 -3.67 5.00
C GLY A 109 12.03 -4.48 3.74
N LYS A 110 11.36 -3.91 2.72
CA LYS A 110 11.01 -4.60 1.46
C LYS A 110 12.22 -4.80 0.53
N PRO A 111 12.20 -5.85 -0.32
CA PRO A 111 13.28 -6.08 -1.29
C PRO A 111 13.48 -4.93 -2.26
N ILE A 112 14.72 -4.54 -2.49
CA ILE A 112 15.11 -3.43 -3.40
C ILE A 112 14.57 -3.62 -4.82
N LYS A 113 14.45 -4.87 -5.31
CA LYS A 113 13.88 -5.14 -6.62
C LYS A 113 12.42 -4.70 -6.73
N GLU A 114 11.67 -4.76 -5.64
CA GLU A 114 10.26 -4.34 -5.60
C GLU A 114 10.16 -2.81 -5.56
N SER A 115 10.91 -2.16 -4.69
CA SER A 115 10.96 -0.68 -4.62
C SER A 115 11.43 -0.08 -5.95
N ARG A 116 12.49 -0.66 -6.57
CA ARG A 116 13.11 -0.16 -7.80
C ARG A 116 12.26 -0.43 -9.04
N ASP A 117 11.71 -1.66 -9.18
CA ASP A 117 11.11 -2.12 -10.43
C ASP A 117 9.59 -1.95 -10.45
N VAL A 118 8.95 -1.75 -9.27
CA VAL A 118 7.49 -1.62 -9.15
C VAL A 118 7.09 -0.31 -8.50
N ASP A 119 7.52 -0.04 -7.25
CA ASP A 119 6.96 1.06 -6.46
C ASP A 119 7.31 2.43 -7.06
N VAL A 120 8.60 2.76 -7.15
CA VAL A 120 9.05 4.09 -7.62
C VAL A 120 8.62 4.38 -9.07
N PRO A 121 8.71 3.43 -10.03
CA PRO A 121 8.17 3.64 -11.37
C PRO A 121 6.65 3.90 -11.36
N THR A 122 5.88 3.20 -10.52
CA THR A 122 4.43 3.40 -10.40
C THR A 122 4.10 4.76 -9.76
N VAL A 123 4.91 5.22 -8.79
CA VAL A 123 4.81 6.58 -8.21
C VAL A 123 4.93 7.64 -9.29
N ALA A 124 6.00 7.59 -10.09
CA ALA A 124 6.20 8.53 -11.20
C ALA A 124 5.04 8.48 -12.21
N ALA A 125 4.58 7.27 -12.55
CA ALA A 125 3.47 7.06 -13.47
C ALA A 125 2.15 7.67 -12.97
N HIS A 126 1.86 7.64 -11.66
CA HIS A 126 0.70 8.32 -11.07
C HIS A 126 0.77 9.83 -11.23
N PHE A 127 1.91 10.44 -10.95
CA PHE A 127 2.07 11.88 -11.15
C PHE A 127 1.97 12.28 -12.61
N PHE A 128 2.54 11.51 -13.56
CA PHE A 128 2.36 11.74 -15.00
C PHE A 128 0.89 11.60 -15.42
N TYR A 129 0.20 10.56 -14.96
CA TYR A 129 -1.20 10.31 -15.28
C TYR A 129 -2.09 11.48 -14.84
N TYR A 130 -1.95 11.92 -13.59
CA TYR A 130 -2.77 13.02 -13.07
C TYR A 130 -2.33 14.40 -13.57
N ALA A 131 -1.07 14.58 -13.96
CA ALA A 131 -0.65 15.78 -14.71
C ALA A 131 -1.46 15.91 -16.01
N GLY A 132 -1.72 14.80 -16.71
CA GLY A 132 -2.55 14.75 -17.91
C GLY A 132 -4.04 14.99 -17.68
N TRP A 133 -4.54 14.86 -16.45
CA TRP A 133 -5.93 15.17 -16.09
C TRP A 133 -6.16 16.59 -15.60
N ALA A 134 -5.14 17.28 -15.12
CA ALA A 134 -5.27 18.57 -14.44
C ALA A 134 -6.00 19.64 -15.28
N ASP A 135 -5.81 19.63 -16.60
CA ASP A 135 -6.46 20.56 -17.55
C ASP A 135 -7.72 19.97 -18.25
N LYS A 136 -8.17 18.79 -17.79
CA LYS A 136 -9.28 18.04 -18.42
C LYS A 136 -10.37 17.61 -17.42
N LEU A 137 -10.43 18.27 -16.27
CA LEU A 137 -11.35 17.87 -15.19
C LEU A 137 -12.83 17.92 -15.63
N GLU A 138 -13.23 18.87 -16.47
CA GLU A 138 -14.58 18.96 -17.04
C GLU A 138 -14.96 17.74 -17.90
N HIS A 139 -13.96 17.02 -18.45
CA HIS A 139 -14.15 15.77 -19.21
C HIS A 139 -14.09 14.51 -18.33
N ALA A 140 -13.83 14.67 -17.04
CA ALA A 140 -13.76 13.54 -16.12
C ALA A 140 -15.15 12.92 -15.77
N GLY A 141 -16.24 13.59 -16.14
CA GLY A 141 -17.60 13.08 -15.94
C GLY A 141 -18.16 13.32 -14.53
N PHE A 142 -17.58 14.24 -13.76
CA PHE A 142 -18.01 14.59 -12.39
C PHE A 142 -18.72 15.95 -12.33
N GLY A 143 -19.50 16.26 -13.36
CA GLY A 143 -20.25 17.51 -13.48
C GLY A 143 -19.62 18.48 -14.51
N PRO A 144 -20.37 19.52 -14.90
CA PRO A 144 -19.93 20.46 -15.95
C PRO A 144 -18.86 21.47 -15.50
N ASN A 145 -18.70 21.65 -14.18
CA ASN A 145 -17.74 22.58 -13.60
C ASN A 145 -17.23 22.04 -12.26
N PRO A 146 -16.42 20.97 -12.29
CA PRO A 146 -15.92 20.33 -11.07
C PRO A 146 -15.01 21.31 -10.30
N GLN A 147 -15.30 21.51 -9.01
CA GLN A 147 -14.53 22.40 -8.14
C GLN A 147 -13.74 21.59 -7.11
N PRO A 148 -12.54 22.06 -6.71
CA PRO A 148 -11.79 21.41 -5.63
C PRO A 148 -12.51 21.55 -4.30
N LEU A 149 -12.40 20.52 -3.45
CA LEU A 149 -12.99 20.52 -2.11
C LEU A 149 -12.32 21.52 -1.15
N GLY A 150 -10.99 21.62 -1.19
CA GLY A 150 -10.24 22.47 -0.27
C GLY A 150 -8.93 21.87 0.21
N VAL A 151 -8.79 21.72 1.54
CA VAL A 151 -7.64 21.09 2.18
C VAL A 151 -7.92 19.61 2.37
N ALA A 152 -7.05 18.77 1.82
CA ALA A 152 -7.10 17.31 1.99
C ALA A 152 -6.12 16.87 3.10
N GLY A 153 -6.67 16.35 4.20
CA GLY A 153 -5.92 15.61 5.22
C GLY A 153 -5.73 14.17 4.76
N GLN A 154 -4.49 13.75 4.61
CA GLN A 154 -4.13 12.43 4.06
C GLN A 154 -3.30 11.66 5.07
N VAL A 155 -3.71 10.42 5.38
CA VAL A 155 -2.96 9.53 6.26
C VAL A 155 -2.66 8.26 5.50
N ILE A 156 -1.37 7.91 5.42
CA ILE A 156 -0.87 6.80 4.62
C ILE A 156 -0.22 5.72 5.49
N PRO A 157 -0.30 4.45 5.07
CA PRO A 157 0.26 3.32 5.79
C PRO A 157 1.76 3.14 5.52
N TRP A 158 2.34 2.20 6.24
CA TRP A 158 3.77 1.89 6.16
C TRP A 158 4.15 0.89 5.07
N ASN A 159 3.21 0.14 4.49
CA ASN A 159 3.54 -0.97 3.58
C ASN A 159 3.95 -0.53 2.15
N PHE A 160 3.45 0.59 1.67
CA PHE A 160 3.83 1.24 0.40
C PHE A 160 3.93 2.76 0.60
N PRO A 161 4.90 3.25 1.37
CA PRO A 161 4.93 4.65 1.83
C PRO A 161 4.84 5.66 0.67
N LEU A 162 5.78 5.59 -0.26
CA LEU A 162 5.84 6.55 -1.37
C LEU A 162 4.71 6.35 -2.39
N LEU A 163 4.30 5.08 -2.62
CA LEU A 163 3.21 4.80 -3.56
C LEU A 163 1.86 5.29 -3.04
N MET A 164 1.55 5.10 -1.76
CA MET A 164 0.31 5.59 -1.14
C MET A 164 0.29 7.11 -1.01
N LEU A 165 1.45 7.73 -0.84
CA LEU A 165 1.61 9.19 -0.96
C LEU A 165 1.18 9.66 -2.36
N ALA A 166 1.72 9.05 -3.42
CA ALA A 166 1.41 9.43 -4.80
C ALA A 166 -0.07 9.21 -5.16
N TRP A 167 -0.66 8.10 -4.72
CA TRP A 167 -2.07 7.81 -4.97
C TRP A 167 -3.02 8.86 -4.41
N LYS A 168 -2.60 9.57 -3.34
CA LYS A 168 -3.40 10.59 -2.68
C LYS A 168 -3.02 12.01 -3.08
N ILE A 169 -1.73 12.33 -3.14
CA ILE A 169 -1.26 13.69 -3.46
C ILE A 169 -1.52 14.03 -4.94
N ALA A 170 -1.20 13.14 -5.87
CA ALA A 170 -1.27 13.46 -7.29
C ALA A 170 -2.70 13.85 -7.74
N PRO A 171 -3.77 13.07 -7.47
CA PRO A 171 -5.13 13.47 -7.81
C PRO A 171 -5.60 14.72 -7.04
N ALA A 172 -5.22 14.87 -5.76
CA ALA A 172 -5.58 16.06 -4.98
C ALA A 172 -5.06 17.33 -5.63
N LEU A 173 -3.78 17.36 -5.99
CA LEU A 173 -3.13 18.51 -6.64
C LEU A 173 -3.70 18.78 -8.04
N ALA A 174 -3.92 17.72 -8.84
CA ALA A 174 -4.53 17.85 -10.16
C ALA A 174 -5.90 18.53 -10.09
N CYS A 175 -6.71 18.15 -9.10
CA CYS A 175 -8.03 18.74 -8.86
C CYS A 175 -7.97 20.17 -8.27
N GLY A 176 -6.80 20.68 -7.86
CA GLY A 176 -6.66 22.01 -7.29
C GLY A 176 -6.81 22.07 -5.77
N ASN A 177 -6.79 20.94 -5.08
CA ASN A 177 -6.75 20.86 -3.61
C ASN A 177 -5.33 21.07 -3.10
N THR A 178 -5.20 21.47 -1.83
CA THR A 178 -3.95 21.47 -1.09
C THR A 178 -3.94 20.32 -0.08
N VAL A 179 -2.76 19.94 0.38
CA VAL A 179 -2.57 18.69 1.14
C VAL A 179 -1.84 18.91 2.46
N VAL A 180 -2.33 18.25 3.50
CA VAL A 180 -1.55 17.95 4.71
C VAL A 180 -1.49 16.43 4.82
N LEU A 181 -0.28 15.86 4.67
CA LEU A 181 -0.05 14.42 4.68
C LEU A 181 0.62 13.99 5.98
N LYS A 182 0.12 12.89 6.57
CA LYS A 182 0.78 12.18 7.69
C LYS A 182 1.22 10.79 7.23
N PRO A 183 2.54 10.55 7.08
CA PRO A 183 3.05 9.19 6.85
C PRO A 183 2.97 8.34 8.12
N ALA A 184 3.09 7.02 7.97
CA ALA A 184 3.25 6.13 9.12
C ALA A 184 4.57 6.43 9.85
N GLU A 185 4.56 6.28 11.17
CA GLU A 185 5.71 6.55 12.04
C GLU A 185 6.88 5.58 11.78
N THR A 186 6.61 4.39 11.27
CA THR A 186 7.64 3.38 10.95
C THR A 186 8.27 3.57 9.57
N THR A 187 7.72 4.45 8.71
CA THR A 187 8.24 4.68 7.35
C THR A 187 8.06 6.13 6.91
N PRO A 188 8.63 7.11 7.63
CA PRO A 188 8.43 8.52 7.33
C PRO A 188 9.39 9.08 6.27
N LEU A 189 10.52 8.39 6.01
CA LEU A 189 11.68 9.01 5.35
C LEU A 189 11.43 9.30 3.88
N THR A 190 10.73 8.43 3.14
CA THR A 190 10.43 8.70 1.72
C THR A 190 9.43 9.84 1.54
N ALA A 191 8.51 10.05 2.50
CA ALA A 191 7.63 11.23 2.49
C ALA A 191 8.42 12.53 2.74
N LEU A 192 9.42 12.50 3.62
CA LEU A 192 10.29 13.65 3.89
C LEU A 192 11.23 13.94 2.70
N LEU A 193 11.70 12.90 2.00
CA LEU A 193 12.44 13.07 0.75
C LEU A 193 11.54 13.64 -0.36
N PHE A 194 10.26 13.27 -0.39
CA PHE A 194 9.28 13.85 -1.31
C PHE A 194 9.06 15.35 -1.04
N ALA A 195 9.16 15.82 0.21
CA ALA A 195 9.15 17.25 0.51
C ALA A 195 10.29 18.00 -0.19
N GLU A 196 11.49 17.44 -0.24
CA GLU A 196 12.62 18.02 -1.01
C GLU A 196 12.30 18.04 -2.52
N ILE A 197 11.62 17.00 -3.03
CA ILE A 197 11.17 16.96 -4.43
C ILE A 197 10.15 18.07 -4.71
N CYS A 198 9.25 18.36 -3.77
CA CYS A 198 8.33 19.51 -3.90
C CYS A 198 9.07 20.86 -4.01
N GLN A 199 10.13 21.06 -3.22
CA GLN A 199 10.99 22.26 -3.31
C GLN A 199 11.72 22.31 -4.66
N GLN A 200 12.31 21.19 -5.10
CA GLN A 200 13.01 21.09 -6.40
C GLN A 200 12.08 21.33 -7.61
N ALA A 201 10.80 21.00 -7.46
CA ALA A 201 9.78 21.25 -8.48
C ALA A 201 9.24 22.69 -8.47
N ASP A 202 9.74 23.55 -7.59
CA ASP A 202 9.24 24.91 -7.34
C ASP A 202 7.74 24.92 -6.96
N LEU A 203 7.24 23.87 -6.28
CA LEU A 203 5.83 23.81 -5.88
C LEU A 203 5.51 24.98 -4.93
N PRO A 204 4.43 25.74 -5.15
CA PRO A 204 4.14 26.90 -4.31
C PRO A 204 4.04 26.52 -2.82
N PRO A 205 4.66 27.33 -1.92
CA PRO A 205 4.68 27.07 -0.49
C PRO A 205 3.29 26.80 0.10
N GLY A 206 3.16 25.71 0.88
CA GLY A 206 1.92 25.30 1.54
C GLY A 206 0.96 24.48 0.68
N VAL A 207 1.22 24.26 -0.62
CA VAL A 207 0.40 23.35 -1.45
C VAL A 207 0.49 21.91 -0.95
N VAL A 208 1.68 21.48 -0.54
CA VAL A 208 1.92 20.22 0.17
C VAL A 208 2.56 20.54 1.51
N ASN A 209 2.06 19.90 2.57
CA ASN A 209 2.62 19.93 3.91
C ASN A 209 2.72 18.50 4.41
N ILE A 210 3.75 18.16 5.17
CA ILE A 210 3.99 16.82 5.72
C ILE A 210 4.23 16.95 7.22
N VAL A 211 3.36 16.31 8.00
CA VAL A 211 3.42 16.26 9.46
C VAL A 211 3.67 14.82 9.90
N THR A 212 4.84 14.56 10.46
CA THR A 212 5.22 13.25 10.99
C THR A 212 4.71 13.07 12.42
N GLY A 213 4.45 11.84 12.82
CA GLY A 213 3.97 11.50 14.15
C GLY A 213 3.12 10.25 14.18
N ALA A 214 2.74 9.82 15.39
CA ALA A 214 1.97 8.63 15.67
C ALA A 214 0.44 8.88 15.59
N GLU A 215 -0.31 8.15 16.39
CA GLU A 215 -1.77 8.18 16.40
C GLU A 215 -2.33 9.56 16.76
N ALA A 216 -1.73 10.26 17.74
CA ALA A 216 -2.21 11.56 18.20
C ALA A 216 -2.20 12.60 17.07
N THR A 217 -1.11 12.69 16.32
CA THR A 217 -0.99 13.55 15.12
C THR A 217 -2.04 13.20 14.06
N GLY A 218 -2.28 11.90 13.84
CA GLY A 218 -3.31 11.45 12.90
C GLY A 218 -4.71 11.84 13.31
N ARG A 219 -5.05 11.72 14.59
CA ARG A 219 -6.34 12.14 15.16
C ARG A 219 -6.54 13.65 15.06
N ALA A 220 -5.52 14.44 15.40
CA ALA A 220 -5.55 15.89 15.28
C ALA A 220 -5.83 16.31 13.83
N LEU A 221 -5.16 15.70 12.85
CA LEU A 221 -5.37 16.02 11.43
C LEU A 221 -6.79 15.66 10.95
N VAL A 222 -7.28 14.45 11.29
CA VAL A 222 -8.61 13.98 10.86
C VAL A 222 -9.74 14.81 11.49
N ALA A 223 -9.60 15.19 12.76
CA ALA A 223 -10.61 15.96 13.47
C ALA A 223 -10.54 17.47 13.22
N HIS A 224 -9.53 17.94 12.46
CA HIS A 224 -9.29 19.36 12.31
C HIS A 224 -10.39 20.04 11.49
N PRO A 225 -11.02 21.13 12.00
CA PRO A 225 -12.16 21.79 11.32
C PRO A 225 -11.80 22.49 10.00
N GLY A 226 -10.52 22.74 9.77
CA GLY A 226 -10.00 23.31 8.53
C GLY A 226 -9.69 22.25 7.44
N VAL A 227 -9.95 20.97 7.68
CA VAL A 227 -9.80 19.88 6.71
C VAL A 227 -11.15 19.61 6.05
N ASP A 228 -11.23 19.68 4.72
CA ASP A 228 -12.47 19.47 3.95
C ASP A 228 -12.62 18.01 3.49
N LYS A 229 -11.50 17.33 3.35
CA LYS A 229 -11.42 15.94 2.86
C LYS A 229 -10.44 15.14 3.70
N VAL A 230 -10.86 13.96 4.12
CA VAL A 230 -9.97 12.94 4.72
C VAL A 230 -9.78 11.79 3.74
N ALA A 231 -8.53 11.47 3.41
CA ALA A 231 -8.16 10.28 2.65
C ALA A 231 -7.26 9.40 3.53
N PHE A 232 -7.72 8.20 3.82
CA PHE A 232 -7.04 7.26 4.71
C PHE A 232 -6.80 5.93 4.02
N THR A 233 -5.61 5.40 4.16
CA THR A 233 -5.30 4.00 3.88
C THR A 233 -4.63 3.40 5.11
N GLY A 234 -5.13 2.26 5.58
CA GLY A 234 -4.60 1.58 6.77
C GLY A 234 -5.52 0.48 7.29
N SER A 235 -5.46 0.22 8.60
CA SER A 235 -6.25 -0.86 9.21
C SER A 235 -7.76 -0.57 9.18
N THR A 236 -8.55 -1.64 9.09
CA THR A 236 -10.02 -1.55 9.14
C THR A 236 -10.52 -0.93 10.43
N GLU A 237 -9.86 -1.19 11.55
CA GLU A 237 -10.22 -0.64 12.86
C GLU A 237 -10.08 0.88 12.88
N VAL A 238 -8.92 1.40 12.45
CA VAL A 238 -8.67 2.85 12.37
C VAL A 238 -9.61 3.51 11.36
N GLY A 239 -9.85 2.88 10.20
CA GLY A 239 -10.80 3.38 9.21
C GLY A 239 -12.22 3.52 9.77
N LYS A 240 -12.70 2.54 10.54
CA LYS A 240 -13.99 2.61 11.25
C LYS A 240 -14.02 3.73 12.31
N ALA A 241 -12.92 3.97 13.01
CA ALA A 241 -12.80 5.07 13.97
C ALA A 241 -12.88 6.43 13.26
N ILE A 242 -12.17 6.60 12.15
CA ILE A 242 -12.24 7.80 11.30
C ILE A 242 -13.66 8.02 10.79
N ALA A 243 -14.31 6.99 10.23
CA ALA A 243 -15.68 7.10 9.76
C ALA A 243 -16.66 7.61 10.84
N ARG A 244 -16.48 7.15 12.08
CA ARG A 244 -17.28 7.64 13.22
C ARG A 244 -16.96 9.08 13.58
N SER A 245 -15.69 9.49 13.56
CA SER A 245 -15.26 10.83 13.95
C SER A 245 -15.75 11.91 12.98
N VAL A 246 -15.85 11.58 11.69
CA VAL A 246 -16.31 12.51 10.64
C VAL A 246 -17.81 12.46 10.41
N ALA A 247 -18.52 11.51 11.01
CA ALA A 247 -19.98 11.38 10.85
C ALA A 247 -20.69 12.65 11.36
N GLY A 248 -21.55 13.20 10.51
CA GLY A 248 -22.27 14.45 10.80
C GLY A 248 -21.47 15.74 10.53
N THR A 249 -20.22 15.64 10.07
CA THR A 249 -19.45 16.80 9.59
C THR A 249 -19.66 17.01 8.08
N ALA A 250 -19.14 18.11 7.54
CA ALA A 250 -19.10 18.36 6.09
C ALA A 250 -17.91 17.73 5.37
N GLN A 251 -17.02 17.05 6.13
CA GLN A 251 -15.81 16.45 5.56
C GLN A 251 -16.14 15.29 4.62
N ARG A 252 -15.55 15.31 3.43
CA ARG A 252 -15.57 14.14 2.52
C ARG A 252 -14.56 13.11 2.98
N VAL A 253 -14.87 11.82 2.81
CA VAL A 253 -13.99 10.73 3.26
C VAL A 253 -13.84 9.69 2.16
N THR A 254 -12.60 9.20 1.96
CA THR A 254 -12.30 7.95 1.26
C THR A 254 -11.46 7.07 2.17
N LEU A 255 -11.79 5.79 2.23
CA LEU A 255 -11.13 4.80 3.07
C LEU A 255 -10.70 3.61 2.21
N GLU A 256 -9.41 3.32 2.23
CA GLU A 256 -8.82 2.10 1.67
C GLU A 256 -8.27 1.27 2.84
N LEU A 257 -8.92 0.13 3.10
CA LEU A 257 -8.71 -0.63 4.33
C LEU A 257 -8.21 -2.05 4.02
N GLY A 258 -8.15 -2.89 5.06
CA GLY A 258 -7.67 -4.25 4.97
C GLY A 258 -8.45 -5.16 4.02
N GLY A 259 -7.89 -6.31 3.74
CA GLY A 259 -8.47 -7.31 2.88
C GLY A 259 -8.13 -8.74 3.28
N LYS A 260 -8.90 -9.68 2.76
CA LYS A 260 -8.66 -11.12 2.84
C LYS A 260 -9.00 -11.76 1.52
N ALA A 261 -8.25 -11.39 0.47
CA ALA A 261 -8.57 -11.73 -0.90
C ALA A 261 -8.55 -13.23 -1.17
N ALA A 262 -9.48 -13.68 -2.01
CA ALA A 262 -9.49 -15.03 -2.54
C ALA A 262 -8.70 -15.07 -3.86
N ASN A 263 -7.74 -16.00 -3.97
CA ASN A 263 -7.06 -16.35 -5.19
C ASN A 263 -7.54 -17.74 -5.62
N ILE A 264 -8.30 -17.84 -6.71
CA ILE A 264 -9.13 -19.00 -7.07
C ILE A 264 -8.51 -19.72 -8.25
N VAL A 265 -8.17 -20.99 -8.09
CA VAL A 265 -7.53 -21.82 -9.11
C VAL A 265 -8.43 -22.98 -9.50
N PHE A 266 -8.82 -23.03 -10.78
CA PHE A 266 -9.58 -24.12 -11.38
C PHE A 266 -8.68 -25.21 -11.97
N ASP A 267 -9.27 -26.37 -12.27
CA ASP A 267 -8.59 -27.53 -12.85
C ASP A 267 -8.04 -27.30 -14.27
N ASP A 268 -8.60 -26.34 -14.99
CA ASP A 268 -8.16 -25.93 -16.33
C ASP A 268 -7.19 -24.72 -16.31
N ALA A 269 -6.72 -24.30 -15.14
CA ALA A 269 -5.78 -23.19 -15.04
C ALA A 269 -4.39 -23.55 -15.60
N PRO A 270 -3.67 -22.60 -16.22
CA PRO A 270 -2.27 -22.79 -16.58
C PRO A 270 -1.42 -22.81 -15.27
N LEU A 271 -1.24 -23.99 -14.70
CA LEU A 271 -0.75 -24.16 -13.31
C LEU A 271 0.61 -23.52 -13.05
N ASP A 272 1.53 -23.51 -14.01
CA ASP A 272 2.85 -22.89 -13.81
C ASP A 272 2.72 -21.37 -13.67
N GLN A 273 1.87 -20.73 -14.50
CA GLN A 273 1.58 -19.29 -14.39
C GLN A 273 0.78 -18.98 -13.09
N ALA A 274 -0.18 -19.86 -12.76
CA ALA A 274 -0.97 -19.72 -11.54
C ALA A 274 -0.09 -19.78 -10.28
N VAL A 275 0.89 -20.69 -10.23
CA VAL A 275 1.83 -20.80 -9.11
C VAL A 275 2.68 -19.54 -8.96
N GLU A 276 3.25 -19.00 -10.06
CA GLU A 276 4.00 -17.74 -9.99
C GLU A 276 3.07 -16.56 -9.59
N GLY A 277 1.84 -16.52 -10.07
CA GLY A 277 0.86 -15.52 -9.68
C GLY A 277 0.41 -15.64 -8.21
N ILE A 278 0.33 -16.86 -7.67
CA ILE A 278 0.06 -17.08 -6.24
C ILE A 278 1.24 -16.59 -5.41
N VAL A 279 2.47 -16.96 -5.79
CA VAL A 279 3.68 -16.53 -5.09
C VAL A 279 3.81 -15.01 -5.08
N ASN A 280 3.64 -14.37 -6.24
CA ASN A 280 3.60 -12.91 -6.34
C ASN A 280 2.42 -12.31 -5.55
N GLY A 281 1.28 -12.99 -5.53
CA GLY A 281 0.06 -12.52 -4.85
C GLY A 281 0.14 -12.49 -3.33
N ILE A 282 1.03 -13.28 -2.70
CA ILE A 282 1.12 -13.38 -1.25
C ILE A 282 2.51 -13.06 -0.68
N PHE A 283 3.60 -13.29 -1.41
CA PHE A 283 4.94 -13.09 -0.86
C PHE A 283 5.58 -11.77 -1.31
N PHE A 284 5.03 -11.10 -2.32
CA PHE A 284 5.39 -9.73 -2.66
C PHE A 284 5.28 -8.84 -1.42
N ASN A 285 6.27 -7.98 -1.20
CA ASN A 285 6.36 -7.12 -0.02
C ASN A 285 6.13 -7.87 1.31
N GLN A 286 6.70 -9.07 1.46
CA GLN A 286 6.56 -9.95 2.65
C GLN A 286 5.09 -10.24 3.03
N GLY A 287 4.16 -10.14 2.06
CA GLY A 287 2.71 -10.24 2.31
C GLY A 287 2.09 -8.99 2.95
N HIS A 288 2.81 -7.90 3.05
CA HIS A 288 2.32 -6.59 3.54
C HIS A 288 1.49 -5.87 2.46
N VAL A 289 0.51 -6.56 1.90
CA VAL A 289 -0.30 -6.08 0.78
C VAL A 289 -1.77 -6.22 1.13
N CYS A 290 -2.51 -5.12 1.15
CA CYS A 290 -3.94 -5.10 1.50
C CYS A 290 -4.79 -5.99 0.57
N CYS A 291 -4.39 -6.11 -0.69
CA CYS A 291 -5.05 -6.97 -1.69
C CYS A 291 -4.37 -8.34 -1.86
N ALA A 292 -3.45 -8.74 -0.97
CA ALA A 292 -2.78 -10.03 -1.06
C ALA A 292 -3.76 -11.20 -1.17
N GLY A 293 -3.48 -12.14 -2.10
CA GLY A 293 -4.26 -13.36 -2.30
C GLY A 293 -4.07 -14.37 -1.17
N SER A 294 -4.32 -13.94 0.07
CA SER A 294 -3.98 -14.67 1.29
C SER A 294 -4.87 -15.87 1.58
N ARG A 295 -6.04 -15.98 0.89
CA ARG A 295 -6.85 -17.20 0.84
C ARG A 295 -6.73 -17.81 -0.55
N LEU A 296 -6.04 -18.95 -0.65
CA LEU A 296 -5.95 -19.72 -1.87
C LEU A 296 -7.11 -20.74 -1.91
N LEU A 297 -8.02 -20.56 -2.84
CA LEU A 297 -9.11 -21.51 -3.12
C LEU A 297 -8.73 -22.35 -4.32
N VAL A 298 -8.54 -23.65 -4.15
CA VAL A 298 -8.12 -24.58 -5.22
C VAL A 298 -9.21 -25.61 -5.48
N GLN A 299 -9.53 -25.84 -6.74
CA GLN A 299 -10.43 -26.93 -7.09
C GLN A 299 -9.86 -28.27 -6.62
N GLU A 300 -10.69 -29.10 -5.95
CA GLU A 300 -10.27 -30.31 -5.23
C GLU A 300 -9.44 -31.25 -6.12
N SER A 301 -9.83 -31.40 -7.40
CA SER A 301 -9.18 -32.28 -8.37
C SER A 301 -7.71 -31.98 -8.66
N VAL A 302 -7.25 -30.74 -8.42
CA VAL A 302 -5.86 -30.31 -8.68
C VAL A 302 -5.15 -29.78 -7.43
N SER A 303 -5.76 -29.93 -6.27
CA SER A 303 -5.27 -29.34 -5.02
C SER A 303 -3.91 -29.88 -4.59
N GLU A 304 -3.67 -31.20 -4.72
CA GLU A 304 -2.39 -31.82 -4.37
C GLU A 304 -1.27 -31.38 -5.34
N GLU A 305 -1.58 -31.30 -6.64
CA GLU A 305 -0.61 -30.86 -7.63
C GLU A 305 -0.22 -29.39 -7.43
N VAL A 306 -1.19 -28.50 -7.21
CA VAL A 306 -0.95 -27.09 -6.90
C VAL A 306 -0.10 -26.96 -5.64
N LEU A 307 -0.44 -27.68 -4.57
CA LEU A 307 0.32 -27.67 -3.32
C LEU A 307 1.78 -28.13 -3.53
N ALA A 308 1.98 -29.21 -4.29
CA ALA A 308 3.32 -29.73 -4.57
C ALA A 308 4.17 -28.73 -5.37
N ARG A 309 3.58 -28.08 -6.39
CA ARG A 309 4.25 -27.03 -7.19
C ARG A 309 4.57 -25.82 -6.32
N LEU A 310 3.63 -25.36 -5.49
CA LEU A 310 3.83 -24.23 -4.57
C LEU A 310 4.97 -24.51 -3.58
N LYS A 311 4.98 -25.67 -2.92
CA LYS A 311 6.06 -26.03 -2.00
C LYS A 311 7.42 -26.03 -2.67
N ARG A 312 7.52 -26.55 -3.91
CA ARG A 312 8.74 -26.53 -4.71
C ARG A 312 9.18 -25.11 -5.01
N ARG A 313 8.25 -24.24 -5.43
CA ARG A 313 8.55 -22.83 -5.74
C ARG A 313 8.91 -22.03 -4.48
N MET A 314 8.18 -22.22 -3.38
CA MET A 314 8.47 -21.58 -2.10
C MET A 314 9.86 -21.97 -1.56
N SER A 315 10.32 -23.18 -1.82
CA SER A 315 11.68 -23.62 -1.43
C SER A 315 12.81 -22.92 -2.19
N THR A 316 12.51 -22.18 -3.24
CA THR A 316 13.48 -21.37 -3.99
C THR A 316 13.47 -19.89 -3.61
N LEU A 317 12.51 -19.46 -2.76
CA LEU A 317 12.43 -18.08 -2.30
C LEU A 317 13.59 -17.77 -1.34
N ARG A 318 14.21 -16.62 -1.53
CA ARG A 318 15.33 -16.13 -0.74
C ARG A 318 14.84 -15.11 0.25
N LEU A 319 15.03 -15.39 1.52
CA LEU A 319 14.78 -14.48 2.62
C LEU A 319 16.12 -13.91 3.07
N GLY A 320 16.24 -12.58 3.19
CA GLY A 320 17.50 -11.95 3.59
C GLY A 320 17.50 -10.43 3.42
N ASP A 321 18.71 -9.87 3.35
CA ASP A 321 18.94 -8.42 3.25
C ASP A 321 18.06 -7.79 2.15
N PRO A 322 17.21 -6.80 2.47
CA PRO A 322 16.38 -6.11 1.49
C PRO A 322 17.17 -5.47 0.35
N LEU A 323 18.41 -5.05 0.58
CA LEU A 323 19.27 -4.45 -0.44
C LEU A 323 19.96 -5.46 -1.35
N ASP A 324 19.91 -6.76 -1.04
CA ASP A 324 20.38 -7.77 -2.00
C ASP A 324 19.35 -7.91 -3.12
N LYS A 325 19.79 -7.66 -4.36
CA LYS A 325 18.96 -7.75 -5.59
C LYS A 325 18.39 -9.14 -5.83
N ASN A 326 18.94 -10.15 -5.15
CA ASN A 326 18.45 -11.53 -5.23
C ASN A 326 17.43 -11.87 -4.13
N THR A 327 17.21 -11.02 -3.15
CA THR A 327 16.23 -11.26 -2.08
C THR A 327 14.81 -11.23 -2.63
N ASP A 328 14.01 -12.24 -2.26
CA ASP A 328 12.59 -12.35 -2.60
C ASP A 328 11.68 -11.91 -1.45
N ILE A 329 12.12 -12.12 -0.21
CA ILE A 329 11.38 -11.79 1.01
C ILE A 329 12.32 -11.01 1.93
N GLY A 330 11.97 -9.77 2.21
CA GLY A 330 12.69 -8.88 3.10
C GLY A 330 12.26 -9.02 4.55
N ALA A 331 12.57 -8.00 5.36
CA ALA A 331 12.20 -7.96 6.77
C ALA A 331 10.73 -7.54 6.97
N ILE A 332 10.10 -8.07 8.00
CA ILE A 332 8.80 -7.58 8.49
C ILE A 332 9.01 -6.17 9.05
N ASN A 333 8.13 -5.25 8.73
CA ASN A 333 8.32 -3.82 9.02
C ASN A 333 8.60 -3.48 10.50
N SER A 334 8.03 -4.24 11.44
CA SER A 334 8.18 -3.94 12.87
C SER A 334 8.05 -5.19 13.75
N ALA A 335 8.58 -5.09 14.99
CA ALA A 335 8.40 -6.13 16.01
C ALA A 335 6.92 -6.38 16.32
N GLN A 336 6.10 -5.33 16.34
CA GLN A 336 4.65 -5.45 16.57
C GLN A 336 3.98 -6.26 15.46
N GLN A 337 4.28 -5.98 14.19
CA GLN A 337 3.74 -6.73 13.06
C GLN A 337 4.21 -8.17 13.07
N LEU A 338 5.48 -8.41 13.38
CA LEU A 338 6.03 -9.76 13.52
C LEU A 338 5.31 -10.56 14.63
N ALA A 339 5.02 -9.94 15.76
CA ALA A 339 4.26 -10.56 16.84
C ALA A 339 2.84 -10.94 16.41
N ALA A 340 2.15 -10.06 15.69
CA ALA A 340 0.81 -10.33 15.16
C ALA A 340 0.80 -11.50 14.15
N ILE A 341 1.78 -11.56 13.26
CA ILE A 341 1.94 -12.68 12.31
C ILE A 341 2.15 -14.01 13.05
N ARG A 342 3.01 -14.00 14.08
CA ARG A 342 3.29 -15.18 14.91
C ARG A 342 2.05 -15.65 15.66
N GLU A 343 1.31 -14.73 16.28
CA GLU A 343 0.07 -15.05 17.00
C GLU A 343 -0.97 -15.72 16.11
N LEU A 344 -1.29 -15.11 14.96
CA LEU A 344 -2.28 -15.67 14.04
C LEU A 344 -1.82 -16.99 13.42
N SER A 345 -0.51 -17.14 13.15
CA SER A 345 0.04 -18.41 12.67
C SER A 345 -0.10 -19.52 13.73
N ALA A 346 0.18 -19.22 14.99
CA ALA A 346 0.00 -20.16 16.09
C ALA A 346 -1.48 -20.52 16.32
N ALA A 347 -2.39 -19.54 16.16
CA ALA A 347 -3.83 -19.81 16.20
C ALA A 347 -4.27 -20.78 15.12
N GLY A 348 -3.74 -20.66 13.88
CA GLY A 348 -4.04 -21.59 12.80
C GLY A 348 -3.63 -23.03 13.11
N GLU A 349 -2.45 -23.24 13.72
CA GLU A 349 -1.99 -24.55 14.18
C GLU A 349 -2.88 -25.09 15.32
N ALA A 350 -3.21 -24.25 16.29
CA ALA A 350 -4.07 -24.62 17.42
C ALA A 350 -5.50 -25.00 16.98
N GLU A 351 -6.00 -24.39 15.91
CA GLU A 351 -7.28 -24.70 15.28
C GLU A 351 -7.24 -25.95 14.36
N GLY A 352 -6.07 -26.60 14.22
CA GLY A 352 -5.89 -27.87 13.51
C GLY A 352 -5.47 -27.75 12.04
N ALA A 353 -5.10 -26.58 11.55
CA ALA A 353 -4.54 -26.42 10.21
C ALA A 353 -3.09 -26.92 10.15
N GLY A 354 -2.75 -27.62 9.07
CA GLY A 354 -1.40 -28.12 8.83
C GLY A 354 -0.48 -27.02 8.34
N ARG A 355 0.54 -26.65 9.10
CA ARG A 355 1.54 -25.65 8.72
C ARG A 355 2.71 -26.26 7.98
N TRP A 356 3.16 -25.59 6.93
CA TRP A 356 4.41 -25.89 6.23
C TRP A 356 5.16 -24.61 5.88
N SER A 357 6.47 -24.61 6.08
CA SER A 357 7.40 -23.58 5.64
C SER A 357 8.64 -24.26 5.06
N PRO A 358 9.31 -23.70 4.04
CA PRO A 358 10.59 -24.25 3.59
C PRO A 358 11.65 -24.11 4.69
N ALA A 359 12.63 -25.01 4.68
CA ALA A 359 13.81 -24.84 5.50
C ALA A 359 14.60 -23.63 4.98
N CYS A 360 14.66 -22.55 5.76
CA CYS A 360 15.46 -21.36 5.48
C CYS A 360 16.13 -20.88 6.76
N ALA A 361 17.37 -20.45 6.65
CA ALA A 361 18.06 -19.75 7.74
C ALA A 361 17.48 -18.34 7.85
N LEU A 362 17.04 -17.95 9.03
CA LEU A 362 16.66 -16.57 9.32
C LEU A 362 17.90 -15.81 9.80
N PRO A 363 18.09 -14.54 9.41
CA PRO A 363 19.12 -13.70 9.98
C PRO A 363 18.97 -13.56 11.50
N GLU A 364 20.09 -13.37 12.22
CA GLU A 364 20.12 -13.30 13.69
C GLU A 364 19.48 -12.03 14.25
N ARG A 365 19.56 -10.92 13.49
CA ARG A 365 19.01 -9.60 13.83
C ARG A 365 17.96 -9.21 12.81
N GLY A 366 17.03 -8.34 13.21
CA GLY A 366 15.92 -7.88 12.38
C GLY A 366 14.65 -8.69 12.59
N PHE A 367 13.60 -8.26 11.91
CA PHE A 367 12.26 -8.86 12.06
C PHE A 367 11.97 -9.80 10.90
N TRP A 368 12.04 -11.09 11.13
CA TRP A 368 11.97 -12.09 10.06
C TRP A 368 10.86 -13.12 10.29
N PHE A 369 10.18 -13.48 9.20
CA PHE A 369 9.20 -14.55 9.19
C PHE A 369 9.28 -15.34 7.87
N PRO A 370 9.36 -16.70 7.92
CA PRO A 370 9.50 -17.51 6.72
C PRO A 370 8.18 -17.54 5.90
N PRO A 371 8.26 -17.71 4.56
CA PRO A 371 7.07 -17.95 3.76
C PRO A 371 6.38 -19.23 4.26
N THR A 372 5.09 -19.11 4.55
CA THR A 372 4.31 -20.15 5.22
C THR A 372 3.03 -20.45 4.46
N ILE A 373 2.67 -21.73 4.33
CA ILE A 373 1.37 -22.18 3.82
C ILE A 373 0.67 -23.03 4.87
N PHE A 374 -0.61 -22.78 5.07
CA PHE A 374 -1.52 -23.60 5.86
C PHE A 374 -2.43 -24.42 4.95
N THR A 375 -2.56 -25.71 5.24
CA THR A 375 -3.45 -26.67 4.56
C THR A 375 -4.50 -27.20 5.52
N GLY A 376 -5.57 -27.82 4.99
CA GLY A 376 -6.69 -28.27 5.84
C GLY A 376 -7.47 -27.10 6.47
N VAL A 377 -7.36 -25.91 5.89
CA VAL A 377 -8.01 -24.72 6.44
C VAL A 377 -9.50 -24.74 6.13
N SER A 378 -10.32 -24.52 7.15
CA SER A 378 -11.76 -24.28 7.02
C SER A 378 -12.07 -22.80 7.06
N GLN A 379 -13.27 -22.40 6.62
CA GLN A 379 -13.73 -21.01 6.69
C GLN A 379 -13.92 -20.49 8.13
N ALA A 380 -13.95 -21.39 9.13
CA ALA A 380 -14.10 -21.03 10.54
C ALA A 380 -12.77 -20.61 11.19
N HIS A 381 -11.64 -21.07 10.66
CA HIS A 381 -10.31 -20.76 11.22
C HIS A 381 -10.03 -19.26 11.16
N ARG A 382 -9.41 -18.73 12.21
CA ARG A 382 -8.99 -17.33 12.27
C ARG A 382 -8.13 -16.93 11.08
N ILE A 383 -7.18 -17.78 10.69
CA ILE A 383 -6.30 -17.56 9.54
C ILE A 383 -7.02 -17.47 8.18
N ALA A 384 -8.28 -17.91 8.07
CA ALA A 384 -9.12 -17.75 6.89
C ALA A 384 -10.00 -16.48 6.96
N ARG A 385 -10.16 -15.87 8.13
CA ARG A 385 -11.09 -14.76 8.38
C ARG A 385 -10.38 -13.45 8.67
N GLU A 386 -9.28 -13.50 9.42
CA GLU A 386 -8.53 -12.33 9.87
C GLU A 386 -7.38 -12.02 8.90
N GLU A 387 -7.07 -10.75 8.75
CA GLU A 387 -5.93 -10.28 7.96
C GLU A 387 -4.63 -10.50 8.74
N ILE A 388 -3.73 -11.36 8.24
CA ILE A 388 -2.44 -11.64 8.89
C ILE A 388 -1.41 -10.55 8.54
N PHE A 389 -1.50 -10.03 7.32
CA PHE A 389 -0.61 -9.01 6.76
C PHE A 389 0.88 -9.42 6.85
N GLY A 390 1.16 -10.64 6.40
CA GLY A 390 2.48 -11.27 6.41
C GLY A 390 2.58 -12.38 5.36
N PRO A 391 3.74 -13.06 5.23
CA PRO A 391 3.99 -14.05 4.20
C PRO A 391 3.33 -15.41 4.52
N VAL A 392 2.01 -15.40 4.74
CA VAL A 392 1.22 -16.53 5.19
C VAL A 392 0.02 -16.77 4.27
N LEU A 393 -0.02 -17.94 3.65
CA LEU A 393 -1.06 -18.38 2.74
C LEU A 393 -1.97 -19.42 3.39
N SER A 394 -3.27 -19.22 3.34
CA SER A 394 -4.28 -20.18 3.82
C SER A 394 -4.93 -20.89 2.63
N MET A 395 -4.72 -22.20 2.49
CA MET A 395 -5.25 -22.99 1.37
C MET A 395 -6.54 -23.73 1.77
N LEU A 396 -7.58 -23.49 0.98
CA LEU A 396 -8.88 -24.14 1.06
C LEU A 396 -9.19 -24.82 -0.28
N THR A 397 -10.09 -25.80 -0.29
CA THR A 397 -10.55 -26.46 -1.51
C THR A 397 -11.99 -26.10 -1.83
N PHE A 398 -12.38 -26.29 -3.09
CA PHE A 398 -13.78 -26.21 -3.55
C PHE A 398 -14.03 -27.24 -4.67
N ARG A 399 -15.30 -27.59 -4.91
CA ARG A 399 -15.70 -28.56 -5.93
C ARG A 399 -16.36 -27.93 -7.14
N THR A 400 -17.14 -26.87 -6.93
CA THR A 400 -17.91 -26.21 -8.00
C THR A 400 -17.62 -24.71 -8.06
N PRO A 401 -17.80 -24.07 -9.23
CA PRO A 401 -17.67 -22.61 -9.34
C PRO A 401 -18.57 -21.83 -8.37
N SER A 402 -19.78 -22.32 -8.10
CA SER A 402 -20.71 -21.69 -7.15
C SER A 402 -20.17 -21.74 -5.72
N GLU A 403 -19.60 -22.86 -5.32
CA GLU A 403 -18.94 -23.02 -4.00
C GLU A 403 -17.71 -22.10 -3.89
N ALA A 404 -16.93 -21.96 -4.97
CA ALA A 404 -15.79 -21.04 -4.98
C ALA A 404 -16.27 -19.58 -4.76
N VAL A 405 -17.34 -19.16 -5.42
CA VAL A 405 -17.95 -17.82 -5.22
C VAL A 405 -18.43 -17.65 -3.78
N GLU A 406 -19.14 -18.64 -3.23
CA GLU A 406 -19.63 -18.62 -1.86
C GLU A 406 -18.47 -18.43 -0.88
N LYS A 407 -17.46 -19.31 -0.96
CA LYS A 407 -16.26 -19.24 -0.10
C LYS A 407 -15.48 -17.94 -0.27
N ALA A 408 -15.32 -17.46 -1.49
CA ALA A 408 -14.65 -16.20 -1.77
C ALA A 408 -15.35 -15.00 -1.13
N ASN A 409 -16.68 -14.97 -1.22
CA ASN A 409 -17.52 -13.89 -0.69
C ASN A 409 -17.78 -13.98 0.82
N ASN A 410 -17.53 -15.14 1.45
CA ASN A 410 -17.72 -15.35 2.89
C ASN A 410 -16.58 -14.72 3.72
N THR A 411 -16.53 -13.41 3.72
CA THR A 411 -15.57 -12.59 4.45
C THR A 411 -16.18 -11.21 4.69
N PRO A 412 -15.83 -10.49 5.76
CA PRO A 412 -16.23 -9.09 5.93
C PRO A 412 -15.56 -8.17 4.91
N PHE A 413 -14.49 -8.60 4.27
CA PHE A 413 -13.70 -7.83 3.32
C PHE A 413 -14.21 -7.95 1.87
N GLY A 414 -13.77 -7.03 1.02
CA GLY A 414 -14.10 -7.02 -0.41
C GLY A 414 -13.15 -6.15 -1.23
N LEU A 415 -11.83 -6.24 -0.98
CA LEU A 415 -10.86 -5.42 -1.70
C LEU A 415 -10.53 -6.01 -3.08
N SER A 416 -10.07 -7.25 -3.12
CA SER A 416 -9.67 -7.89 -4.37
C SER A 416 -9.98 -9.39 -4.41
N ALA A 417 -9.87 -9.96 -5.62
CA ALA A 417 -9.87 -11.39 -5.89
C ALA A 417 -9.07 -11.71 -7.16
N GLY A 418 -8.58 -12.95 -7.27
CA GLY A 418 -7.94 -13.49 -8.47
C GLY A 418 -8.62 -14.75 -8.95
N ILE A 419 -8.62 -14.98 -10.26
CA ILE A 419 -9.22 -16.14 -10.91
C ILE A 419 -8.24 -16.71 -11.93
N TRP A 420 -7.97 -18.00 -11.85
CA TRP A 420 -7.12 -18.74 -12.78
C TRP A 420 -7.94 -19.83 -13.48
N SER A 421 -8.21 -19.66 -14.76
CA SER A 421 -8.96 -20.58 -15.62
C SER A 421 -8.74 -20.22 -17.08
N GLU A 422 -8.61 -21.19 -17.96
CA GLU A 422 -8.55 -20.96 -19.41
C GLU A 422 -9.94 -20.68 -20.04
N LYS A 423 -11.03 -20.96 -19.30
CA LYS A 423 -12.38 -20.69 -19.80
C LYS A 423 -12.80 -19.25 -19.56
N GLY A 424 -12.73 -18.40 -20.60
CA GLY A 424 -13.13 -16.99 -20.52
C GLY A 424 -14.55 -16.76 -20.03
N SER A 425 -15.51 -17.63 -20.40
CA SER A 425 -16.89 -17.55 -19.88
C SER A 425 -16.97 -17.77 -18.36
N ARG A 426 -16.14 -18.67 -17.82
CA ARG A 426 -16.05 -18.91 -16.37
C ARG A 426 -15.48 -17.68 -15.66
N THR A 427 -14.38 -17.12 -16.18
CA THR A 427 -13.74 -15.92 -15.59
C THR A 427 -14.68 -14.73 -15.58
N LEU A 428 -15.38 -14.45 -16.67
CA LEU A 428 -16.38 -13.37 -16.73
C LEU A 428 -17.56 -13.60 -15.76
N TRP A 429 -18.08 -14.82 -15.70
CA TRP A 429 -19.15 -15.17 -14.77
C TRP A 429 -18.68 -15.01 -13.31
N MET A 430 -17.50 -15.53 -12.97
CA MET A 430 -16.92 -15.39 -11.64
C MET A 430 -16.74 -13.92 -11.26
N ALA A 431 -16.13 -13.13 -12.16
CA ALA A 431 -15.92 -11.71 -11.91
C ALA A 431 -17.22 -10.95 -11.62
N SER A 432 -18.33 -11.32 -12.28
CA SER A 432 -19.65 -10.72 -12.03
C SER A 432 -20.27 -11.12 -10.69
N LYS A 433 -19.81 -12.19 -10.04
CA LYS A 433 -20.33 -12.74 -8.79
C LYS A 433 -19.46 -12.43 -7.57
N LEU A 434 -18.19 -12.18 -7.76
CA LEU A 434 -17.26 -11.85 -6.68
C LEU A 434 -17.53 -10.42 -6.17
N ARG A 435 -17.67 -10.30 -4.86
CA ARG A 435 -17.88 -9.00 -4.18
C ARG A 435 -16.53 -8.40 -3.79
N ALA A 436 -15.73 -8.08 -4.79
CA ALA A 436 -14.41 -7.47 -4.67
C ALA A 436 -14.31 -6.26 -5.60
N GLY A 437 -13.64 -5.21 -5.14
CA GLY A 437 -13.47 -3.98 -5.91
C GLY A 437 -12.55 -4.16 -7.12
N VAL A 438 -11.58 -5.06 -7.03
CA VAL A 438 -10.70 -5.46 -8.13
C VAL A 438 -10.73 -6.97 -8.31
N VAL A 439 -10.89 -7.43 -9.54
CA VAL A 439 -10.83 -8.86 -9.88
C VAL A 439 -9.82 -9.06 -11.00
N TRP A 440 -8.75 -9.78 -10.70
CA TRP A 440 -7.75 -10.17 -11.69
C TRP A 440 -8.09 -11.53 -12.31
N SER A 441 -7.78 -11.66 -13.59
CA SER A 441 -8.00 -12.89 -14.36
C SER A 441 -6.69 -13.35 -14.99
N ASN A 442 -6.22 -14.55 -14.64
CA ASN A 442 -4.95 -15.13 -15.06
C ASN A 442 -3.74 -14.21 -14.79
N THR A 443 -3.82 -13.40 -13.77
CA THR A 443 -2.77 -12.53 -13.25
C THR A 443 -3.08 -12.14 -11.80
N PHE A 444 -2.13 -11.50 -11.11
CA PHE A 444 -2.32 -10.92 -9.78
C PHE A 444 -1.38 -9.73 -9.57
N ASN A 445 -1.73 -8.79 -8.68
CA ASN A 445 -0.93 -7.58 -8.37
C ASN A 445 -0.53 -6.77 -9.62
N ARG A 446 -1.43 -6.67 -10.61
CA ARG A 446 -1.24 -5.78 -11.75
C ARG A 446 -1.94 -4.45 -11.48
N PHE A 447 -1.13 -3.42 -11.30
CA PHE A 447 -1.57 -2.05 -11.04
C PHE A 447 -1.26 -1.17 -12.24
N ASP A 448 -2.16 -0.24 -12.52
CA ASP A 448 -2.00 0.76 -13.57
C ASP A 448 -2.58 2.09 -13.08
N PRO A 449 -1.88 3.22 -13.25
CA PRO A 449 -2.37 4.53 -12.82
C PRO A 449 -3.74 4.90 -13.37
N ALA A 450 -4.12 4.37 -14.54
CA ALA A 450 -5.42 4.61 -15.16
C ALA A 450 -6.54 3.69 -14.65
N SER A 451 -6.20 2.66 -13.86
CA SER A 451 -7.17 1.72 -13.30
C SER A 451 -7.66 2.18 -11.94
N PRO A 452 -8.99 2.15 -11.68
CA PRO A 452 -9.51 2.43 -10.36
C PRO A 452 -9.20 1.28 -9.39
N PHE A 453 -8.91 1.63 -8.15
CA PHE A 453 -8.68 0.70 -7.05
C PHE A 453 -9.54 1.08 -5.85
N GLY A 454 -10.05 0.10 -5.11
CA GLY A 454 -10.79 0.31 -3.88
C GLY A 454 -11.73 -0.84 -3.56
N GLY A 455 -12.16 -0.91 -2.30
CA GLY A 455 -12.88 -2.02 -1.74
C GLY A 455 -14.39 -1.88 -1.71
N TYR A 456 -15.03 -2.99 -1.34
CA TYR A 456 -16.41 -3.07 -0.85
C TYR A 456 -16.40 -3.55 0.61
N LYS A 457 -17.57 -3.50 1.25
CA LYS A 457 -17.76 -3.97 2.63
C LYS A 457 -16.79 -3.26 3.60
N GLU A 458 -16.13 -4.03 4.48
CA GLU A 458 -15.18 -3.49 5.46
C GLU A 458 -13.80 -3.13 4.89
N SER A 459 -13.57 -3.37 3.60
CA SER A 459 -12.37 -2.89 2.92
C SER A 459 -12.43 -1.41 2.54
N GLY A 460 -13.52 -0.73 2.88
CA GLY A 460 -13.64 0.72 2.73
C GLY A 460 -14.58 1.17 1.64
N TYR A 461 -14.52 2.45 1.30
CA TYR A 461 -15.34 3.09 0.29
C TYR A 461 -14.62 4.28 -0.36
N GLY A 462 -15.08 4.65 -1.55
CA GLY A 462 -14.37 5.50 -2.48
C GLY A 462 -13.54 4.69 -3.47
N ARG A 463 -12.83 5.38 -4.34
CA ARG A 463 -11.87 4.77 -5.27
C ARG A 463 -10.64 5.67 -5.39
N GLU A 464 -9.48 5.05 -5.41
CA GLU A 464 -8.21 5.69 -5.73
C GLU A 464 -7.73 5.17 -7.09
N GLY A 465 -6.79 5.84 -7.73
CA GLY A 465 -6.33 5.49 -9.06
C GLY A 465 -7.38 5.78 -10.17
N GLY A 466 -6.91 5.79 -11.41
CA GLY A 466 -7.73 6.06 -12.55
C GLY A 466 -8.44 7.42 -12.50
N ARG A 467 -9.36 7.60 -13.43
CA ARG A 467 -10.26 8.77 -13.43
C ARG A 467 -11.08 8.88 -12.13
N HIS A 468 -11.46 7.73 -11.57
CA HIS A 468 -12.29 7.68 -10.35
C HIS A 468 -11.57 8.25 -9.12
N GLY A 469 -10.24 8.23 -9.09
CA GLY A 469 -9.46 8.87 -8.04
C GLY A 469 -9.64 10.39 -7.94
N LEU A 470 -10.10 11.04 -9.03
CA LEU A 470 -10.42 12.47 -9.03
C LEU A 470 -11.71 12.79 -8.27
N GLU A 471 -12.73 11.89 -8.33
CA GLU A 471 -14.04 12.10 -7.74
C GLU A 471 -13.96 12.44 -6.24
N GLY A 472 -13.07 11.75 -5.53
CA GLY A 472 -12.86 11.97 -4.10
C GLY A 472 -12.33 13.35 -3.71
N TYR A 473 -11.91 14.18 -4.69
CA TYR A 473 -11.31 15.51 -4.50
C TYR A 473 -12.09 16.65 -5.17
N LEU A 474 -13.26 16.36 -5.73
CA LEU A 474 -14.13 17.30 -6.43
C LEU A 474 -15.50 17.39 -5.77
N GLN A 475 -16.13 18.61 -5.92
CA GLN A 475 -17.53 18.86 -5.54
C GLN A 475 -18.44 18.63 -6.73
#